data_03ba1d78f3178bd6a3fc935a08f40b2a
#
_entry.id   03ba1d78f3178bd6a3fc935a08f40b2a
#
_cell.length_a   1.000
_cell.length_b   1.000
_cell.length_c   1.000
_cell.angle_alpha   90.00
_cell.angle_beta   90.00
_cell.angle_gamma   90.00
#
_symmetry.space_group_name_H-M   'P 1'
#
loop_
_entity.id
_entity.type
_entity.pdbx_description
1 polymer ?
#
loop_
_entity_poly.entity_id
_entity_poly.type
_entity_poly.pdbx_seq_one_letter_code
_entity_poly.pdbx_strand_id
1 'polypeptide(L)'
;MTRHGIVLGFTLSAGLAGAQAPDYDREMRDLASRPEIQKAFEIIVELEPQTEKDLIELTEIPAPPFKEEKRGIRYAEMLREAGMPDVEIDAVGNVITRFRGTTGGETVAMVAHLDTVFPEGTDVTVRREGNRMLAPGIGDDTRGLALMLTVVRAIVRSGVKTRGDVLFVGSVGEEGLGDLRGVKHLLREGGPKIDQFIAVDGGSTDRVLNKAIGSYRYKITFKGPGGHSWGAFGLGNPAHALSRFIYHFDEEAGEFVITGPRTSYNIGRIGGGTSVNAIPFENWAEVDMRSEDPEQLGRIDAIMKKAVDRALQEQNERKRRGDPLTVQVELLGNRPSGTVDPSTPLIQRALAATRHFGVEPQLETGSTDANVPIALGIPATTIGRGGEGEGAHALHEWWSNVDGHLGIQKALLLAVATAGIAE
;
A
#
# COMPACT_ATOMS: atom_id res chain seq x y z
N MET A 1 -34.07 63.74 49.72
CA MET A 1 -34.81 62.50 49.50
C MET A 1 -34.45 61.95 48.13
N THR A 2 -33.50 61.07 48.06
CA THR A 2 -33.02 60.47 46.80
C THR A 2 -33.13 58.97 46.96
N ARG A 3 -34.02 58.35 46.16
CA ARG A 3 -34.26 56.91 46.09
C ARG A 3 -33.18 56.27 45.14
N HIS A 4 -32.44 55.35 45.70
CA HIS A 4 -31.58 54.47 44.93
C HIS A 4 -32.35 53.21 44.48
N GLY A 5 -32.49 53.02 43.19
CA GLY A 5 -33.01 51.78 42.62
C GLY A 5 -31.84 50.76 42.35
N ILE A 6 -31.99 49.57 42.96
CA ILE A 6 -31.10 48.45 42.74
C ILE A 6 -31.62 47.68 41.51
N VAL A 7 -30.78 47.58 40.46
CA VAL A 7 -31.05 46.73 39.30
C VAL A 7 -30.31 45.40 39.53
N LEU A 8 -31.09 44.32 39.76
CA LEU A 8 -30.53 42.95 39.75
C LEU A 8 -30.37 42.48 38.30
N GLY A 9 -29.12 42.37 37.85
CA GLY A 9 -28.78 41.70 36.60
C GLY A 9 -28.76 40.19 36.79
N PHE A 10 -29.69 39.49 36.15
CA PHE A 10 -29.60 38.04 35.98
C PHE A 10 -28.64 37.70 34.83
N THR A 11 -27.46 37.19 35.13
CA THR A 11 -26.59 36.57 34.14
C THR A 11 -27.01 35.12 33.93
N LEU A 12 -27.64 34.82 32.78
CA LEU A 12 -27.83 33.47 32.28
C LEU A 12 -26.46 32.97 31.78
N SER A 13 -25.80 32.14 32.53
CA SER A 13 -24.67 31.33 32.05
C SER A 13 -25.23 30.14 31.25
N ALA A 14 -25.30 30.27 29.91
CA ALA A 14 -25.50 29.13 29.02
C ALA A 14 -24.26 28.22 29.10
N GLY A 15 -24.36 27.13 29.85
CA GLY A 15 -23.37 26.08 29.82
C GLY A 15 -23.34 25.47 28.42
N LEU A 16 -22.27 25.74 27.65
CA LEU A 16 -21.91 24.95 26.50
C LEU A 16 -21.58 23.53 27.02
N ALA A 17 -22.53 22.60 26.85
CA ALA A 17 -22.25 21.18 26.99
C ALA A 17 -21.21 20.85 25.91
N GLY A 18 -19.94 20.81 26.27
CA GLY A 18 -18.86 20.32 25.39
C GLY A 18 -19.22 18.90 24.96
N ALA A 19 -19.37 18.67 23.67
CA ALA A 19 -19.50 17.31 23.13
C ALA A 19 -18.29 16.50 23.64
N GLN A 20 -18.56 15.45 24.40
CA GLN A 20 -17.52 14.55 24.88
C GLN A 20 -16.85 13.91 23.68
N ALA A 21 -15.51 13.88 23.64
CA ALA A 21 -14.78 13.23 22.55
C ALA A 21 -15.28 11.77 22.39
N PRO A 22 -15.40 11.26 21.14
CA PRO A 22 -15.85 9.91 20.91
C PRO A 22 -14.96 8.88 21.64
N ASP A 23 -15.59 7.95 22.38
CA ASP A 23 -14.91 6.84 23.04
C ASP A 23 -14.92 5.63 22.10
N TYR A 24 -13.88 5.52 21.26
CA TYR A 24 -13.76 4.44 20.27
C TYR A 24 -13.56 3.06 20.92
N ASP A 25 -12.94 2.99 22.09
CA ASP A 25 -12.79 1.71 22.81
C ASP A 25 -14.17 1.21 23.29
N ARG A 26 -15.04 2.11 23.71
CA ARG A 26 -16.43 1.79 24.03
C ARG A 26 -17.21 1.39 22.78
N GLU A 27 -17.07 2.14 21.68
CA GLU A 27 -17.71 1.83 20.40
C GLU A 27 -17.36 0.40 19.96
N MET A 28 -16.08 0.00 20.03
CA MET A 28 -15.65 -1.36 19.67
C MET A 28 -16.21 -2.42 20.62
N ARG A 29 -16.22 -2.18 21.94
CA ARG A 29 -16.81 -3.12 22.91
C ARG A 29 -18.32 -3.29 22.68
N ASP A 30 -19.05 -2.19 22.53
CA ASP A 30 -20.50 -2.20 22.32
C ASP A 30 -20.86 -2.92 21.01
N LEU A 31 -20.12 -2.64 19.92
CA LEU A 31 -20.30 -3.31 18.64
C LEU A 31 -19.98 -4.80 18.73
N ALA A 32 -18.84 -5.16 19.31
CA ALA A 32 -18.42 -6.55 19.46
C ALA A 32 -19.38 -7.37 20.32
N SER A 33 -20.11 -6.75 21.26
CA SER A 33 -21.09 -7.44 22.11
C SER A 33 -22.41 -7.80 21.41
N ARG A 34 -22.65 -7.31 20.20
CA ARG A 34 -23.87 -7.59 19.45
C ARG A 34 -23.92 -9.07 19.03
N PRO A 35 -25.11 -9.71 19.12
CA PRO A 35 -25.24 -11.14 18.83
C PRO A 35 -24.76 -11.55 17.44
N GLU A 36 -25.05 -10.72 16.41
CA GLU A 36 -24.61 -10.96 15.03
C GLU A 36 -23.09 -10.86 14.84
N ILE A 37 -22.42 -9.99 15.61
CA ILE A 37 -20.96 -9.85 15.59
C ILE A 37 -20.32 -11.01 16.36
N GLN A 38 -20.85 -11.39 17.53
CA GLN A 38 -20.38 -12.57 18.26
C GLN A 38 -20.49 -13.82 17.40
N LYS A 39 -21.62 -14.01 16.71
CA LYS A 39 -21.79 -15.12 15.77
C LYS A 39 -20.78 -15.06 14.61
N ALA A 40 -20.47 -13.85 14.09
CA ALA A 40 -19.43 -13.71 13.07
C ALA A 40 -18.06 -14.11 13.60
N PHE A 41 -17.72 -13.77 14.83
CA PHE A 41 -16.47 -14.17 15.48
C PHE A 41 -16.37 -15.70 15.67
N GLU A 42 -17.46 -16.35 16.10
CA GLU A 42 -17.53 -17.81 16.20
C GLU A 42 -17.32 -18.48 14.83
N ILE A 43 -17.96 -17.95 13.78
CA ILE A 43 -17.80 -18.43 12.40
C ILE A 43 -16.35 -18.28 11.92
N ILE A 44 -15.67 -17.18 12.24
CA ILE A 44 -14.27 -16.97 11.88
C ILE A 44 -13.39 -18.06 12.49
N VAL A 45 -13.57 -18.39 13.76
CA VAL A 45 -12.85 -19.47 14.44
C VAL A 45 -13.17 -20.81 13.81
N GLU A 46 -14.46 -21.12 13.53
CA GLU A 46 -14.87 -22.34 12.84
C GLU A 46 -14.20 -22.50 11.47
N LEU A 47 -14.00 -21.36 10.75
CA LEU A 47 -13.44 -21.33 9.40
C LEU A 47 -11.91 -21.35 9.35
N GLU A 48 -11.18 -21.36 10.45
CA GLU A 48 -9.71 -21.39 10.41
C GLU A 48 -9.13 -22.49 9.51
N PRO A 49 -9.63 -23.74 9.54
CA PRO A 49 -9.14 -24.77 8.62
C PRO A 49 -9.43 -24.49 7.15
N GLN A 50 -10.54 -23.80 6.85
CA GLN A 50 -10.87 -23.39 5.49
C GLN A 50 -10.01 -22.21 5.05
N THR A 51 -9.80 -21.24 5.93
CA THR A 51 -8.92 -20.10 5.68
C THR A 51 -7.51 -20.54 5.32
N GLU A 52 -7.00 -21.57 6.01
CA GLU A 52 -5.69 -22.15 5.72
C GLU A 52 -5.66 -22.86 4.36
N LYS A 53 -6.73 -23.57 3.98
CA LYS A 53 -6.84 -24.17 2.64
C LYS A 53 -6.87 -23.11 1.54
N ASP A 54 -7.65 -22.04 1.75
CA ASP A 54 -7.72 -20.92 0.81
C ASP A 54 -6.36 -20.23 0.66
N LEU A 55 -5.64 -20.05 1.76
CA LEU A 55 -4.29 -19.49 1.76
C LEU A 55 -3.34 -20.34 0.91
N ILE A 56 -3.33 -21.67 1.11
CA ILE A 56 -2.49 -22.59 0.35
C ILE A 56 -2.85 -22.53 -1.14
N GLU A 57 -4.14 -22.69 -1.46
CA GLU A 57 -4.63 -22.72 -2.83
C GLU A 57 -4.25 -21.44 -3.60
N LEU A 58 -4.48 -20.27 -3.01
CA LEU A 58 -4.13 -18.99 -3.63
C LEU A 58 -2.61 -18.78 -3.74
N THR A 59 -1.84 -19.22 -2.73
CA THR A 59 -0.37 -19.09 -2.77
C THR A 59 0.22 -19.90 -3.93
N GLU A 60 -0.28 -21.12 -4.15
CA GLU A 60 0.22 -22.05 -5.18
C GLU A 60 -0.17 -21.64 -6.61
N ILE A 61 -0.96 -20.56 -6.77
CA ILE A 61 -1.20 -19.93 -8.08
C ILE A 61 -0.20 -18.78 -8.26
N PRO A 62 0.83 -18.92 -9.10
CA PRO A 62 1.80 -17.84 -9.33
C PRO A 62 1.13 -16.55 -9.82
N ALA A 63 1.49 -15.43 -9.22
CA ALA A 63 0.98 -14.11 -9.59
C ALA A 63 2.11 -13.07 -9.63
N PRO A 64 3.09 -13.20 -10.54
CA PRO A 64 4.11 -12.18 -10.72
C PRO A 64 3.48 -10.87 -11.20
N PRO A 65 4.17 -9.72 -11.04
CA PRO A 65 3.64 -8.44 -11.49
C PRO A 65 3.23 -8.49 -12.97
N PHE A 66 2.04 -7.94 -13.29
CA PHE A 66 1.38 -7.95 -14.60
C PHE A 66 0.90 -9.32 -15.10
N LYS A 67 0.92 -10.37 -14.26
CA LYS A 67 0.45 -11.73 -14.58
C LYS A 67 -0.43 -12.32 -13.48
N GLU A 68 -1.20 -11.47 -12.82
CA GLU A 68 -2.10 -11.81 -11.71
C GLU A 68 -3.39 -12.52 -12.17
N GLU A 69 -3.66 -12.56 -13.46
CA GLU A 69 -4.95 -13.00 -14.04
C GLU A 69 -5.43 -14.33 -13.50
N LYS A 70 -4.57 -15.34 -13.43
CA LYS A 70 -4.95 -16.69 -12.97
C LYS A 70 -5.40 -16.69 -11.51
N ARG A 71 -4.65 -16.02 -10.63
CA ARG A 71 -5.00 -15.86 -9.21
C ARG A 71 -6.27 -15.05 -9.08
N GLY A 72 -6.40 -13.95 -9.84
CA GLY A 72 -7.59 -13.10 -9.84
C GLY A 72 -8.86 -13.86 -10.24
N ILE A 73 -8.83 -14.68 -11.30
CA ILE A 73 -9.96 -15.53 -11.71
C ILE A 73 -10.36 -16.47 -10.58
N ARG A 74 -9.38 -17.18 -9.98
CA ARG A 74 -9.68 -18.11 -8.88
C ARG A 74 -10.23 -17.39 -7.66
N TYR A 75 -9.65 -16.24 -7.31
CA TYR A 75 -10.14 -15.41 -6.20
C TYR A 75 -11.57 -14.94 -6.41
N ALA A 76 -11.94 -14.54 -7.65
CA ALA A 76 -13.30 -14.18 -8.00
C ALA A 76 -14.28 -15.35 -7.84
N GLU A 77 -13.88 -16.57 -8.22
CA GLU A 77 -14.68 -17.79 -7.99
C GLU A 77 -14.89 -18.04 -6.49
N MET A 78 -13.82 -17.95 -5.68
CA MET A 78 -13.89 -18.16 -4.23
C MET A 78 -14.77 -17.12 -3.53
N LEU A 79 -14.81 -15.87 -4.00
CA LEU A 79 -15.74 -14.85 -3.50
C LEU A 79 -17.19 -15.20 -3.82
N ARG A 80 -17.48 -15.73 -5.03
CA ARG A 80 -18.82 -16.22 -5.38
C ARG A 80 -19.22 -17.42 -4.51
N GLU A 81 -18.31 -18.37 -4.31
CA GLU A 81 -18.50 -19.52 -3.40
C GLU A 81 -18.72 -19.07 -1.94
N ALA A 82 -18.11 -17.94 -1.52
CA ALA A 82 -18.31 -17.34 -0.21
C ALA A 82 -19.68 -16.62 -0.05
N GLY A 83 -20.47 -16.54 -1.11
CA GLY A 83 -21.83 -15.99 -1.08
C GLY A 83 -21.95 -14.57 -1.64
N MET A 84 -20.94 -14.08 -2.37
CA MET A 84 -21.01 -12.79 -3.07
C MET A 84 -21.41 -13.01 -4.54
N PRO A 85 -22.68 -12.70 -4.93
CA PRO A 85 -23.16 -13.02 -6.29
C PRO A 85 -22.55 -12.11 -7.37
N ASP A 86 -22.30 -10.84 -7.02
CA ASP A 86 -21.86 -9.81 -7.95
C ASP A 86 -20.33 -9.60 -7.78
N VAL A 87 -19.53 -10.47 -8.42
CA VAL A 87 -18.06 -10.33 -8.47
C VAL A 87 -17.65 -9.99 -9.90
N GLU A 88 -16.98 -8.87 -10.06
CA GLU A 88 -16.41 -8.40 -11.34
C GLU A 88 -14.88 -8.42 -11.32
N ILE A 89 -14.30 -8.57 -12.50
CA ILE A 89 -12.88 -8.30 -12.75
C ILE A 89 -12.84 -7.07 -13.66
N ASP A 90 -12.23 -6.00 -13.17
CA ASP A 90 -12.18 -4.74 -13.92
C ASP A 90 -11.16 -4.76 -15.07
N ALA A 91 -11.07 -3.63 -15.79
CA ALA A 91 -10.24 -3.51 -16.98
C ALA A 91 -8.72 -3.66 -16.72
N VAL A 92 -8.25 -3.51 -15.48
CA VAL A 92 -6.84 -3.68 -15.12
C VAL A 92 -6.56 -4.97 -14.37
N GLY A 93 -7.63 -5.73 -14.01
CA GLY A 93 -7.53 -7.03 -13.36
C GLY A 93 -7.87 -7.05 -11.87
N ASN A 94 -8.30 -5.93 -11.27
CA ASN A 94 -8.81 -5.97 -9.90
C ASN A 94 -10.06 -6.84 -9.80
N VAL A 95 -10.15 -7.65 -8.76
CA VAL A 95 -11.34 -8.43 -8.43
C VAL A 95 -12.16 -7.67 -7.42
N ILE A 96 -13.38 -7.29 -7.76
CA ILE A 96 -14.21 -6.39 -6.95
C ILE A 96 -15.56 -7.06 -6.66
N THR A 97 -15.99 -6.99 -5.41
CA THR A 97 -17.36 -7.33 -5.01
C THR A 97 -17.88 -6.36 -3.96
N ARG A 98 -19.21 -6.24 -3.88
CA ARG A 98 -19.87 -5.27 -3.01
C ARG A 98 -20.85 -5.95 -2.07
N PHE A 99 -20.59 -5.86 -0.77
CA PHE A 99 -21.57 -6.12 0.25
C PHE A 99 -22.43 -4.85 0.44
N ARG A 100 -23.71 -4.92 0.09
CA ARG A 100 -24.60 -3.75 0.06
C ARG A 100 -25.10 -3.38 1.44
N GLY A 101 -24.93 -2.13 1.80
CA GLY A 101 -25.56 -1.53 2.97
C GLY A 101 -27.08 -1.38 2.80
N THR A 102 -27.78 -1.21 3.90
CA THR A 102 -29.27 -1.22 3.95
C THR A 102 -29.93 0.15 3.94
N THR A 103 -29.27 1.17 4.50
CA THR A 103 -29.90 2.48 4.75
C THR A 103 -29.13 3.68 4.19
N GLY A 104 -28.07 3.43 3.47
CA GLY A 104 -27.12 4.45 3.03
C GLY A 104 -26.16 4.87 4.15
N GLY A 105 -24.92 5.08 3.79
CA GLY A 105 -23.80 5.43 4.68
C GLY A 105 -22.54 5.58 3.86
N GLU A 106 -21.40 5.62 4.54
CA GLU A 106 -20.10 5.67 3.88
C GLU A 106 -19.77 4.33 3.23
N THR A 107 -19.19 4.39 2.04
CA THR A 107 -18.65 3.21 1.36
C THR A 107 -17.22 2.97 1.83
N VAL A 108 -16.97 1.79 2.37
CA VAL A 108 -15.67 1.36 2.86
C VAL A 108 -15.07 0.36 1.87
N ALA A 109 -13.85 0.58 1.39
CA ALA A 109 -13.11 -0.42 0.64
C ALA A 109 -12.18 -1.21 1.58
N MET A 110 -12.24 -2.55 1.54
CA MET A 110 -11.21 -3.44 2.09
C MET A 110 -10.43 -4.03 0.93
N VAL A 111 -9.11 -3.91 0.97
CA VAL A 111 -8.24 -4.23 -0.16
C VAL A 111 -7.07 -5.09 0.30
N ALA A 112 -6.76 -6.15 -0.45
CA ALA A 112 -5.54 -6.94 -0.34
C ALA A 112 -5.02 -7.22 -1.75
N HIS A 113 -3.71 -7.31 -1.94
CA HIS A 113 -3.19 -7.41 -3.29
C HIS A 113 -3.02 -8.85 -3.78
N LEU A 114 -3.20 -9.02 -5.09
CA LEU A 114 -3.13 -10.32 -5.77
C LEU A 114 -1.71 -10.68 -6.19
N ASP A 115 -0.88 -9.71 -6.48
CA ASP A 115 0.46 -9.92 -7.00
C ASP A 115 1.49 -10.24 -5.91
N THR A 116 2.66 -10.65 -6.33
CA THR A 116 3.85 -10.85 -5.50
C THR A 116 5.09 -10.29 -6.22
N VAL A 117 6.18 -10.06 -5.50
CA VAL A 117 7.45 -9.61 -6.10
C VAL A 117 8.15 -10.69 -6.93
N PHE A 118 7.70 -11.93 -6.86
CA PHE A 118 8.45 -13.07 -7.40
C PHE A 118 8.24 -13.20 -8.91
N PRO A 119 9.33 -13.41 -9.69
CA PRO A 119 9.23 -13.56 -11.14
C PRO A 119 8.55 -14.88 -11.53
N GLU A 120 8.07 -14.93 -12.77
CA GLU A 120 7.52 -16.16 -13.36
C GLU A 120 8.51 -17.32 -13.29
N GLY A 121 8.01 -18.51 -12.93
CA GLY A 121 8.82 -19.72 -12.76
C GLY A 121 9.36 -19.90 -11.33
N THR A 122 9.11 -18.98 -10.42
CA THR A 122 9.39 -19.21 -9.00
C THR A 122 8.51 -20.33 -8.46
N ASP A 123 9.11 -21.28 -7.73
CA ASP A 123 8.37 -22.33 -7.05
C ASP A 123 7.62 -21.75 -5.84
N VAL A 124 6.31 -21.72 -5.93
CA VAL A 124 5.39 -21.22 -4.90
C VAL A 124 4.64 -22.35 -4.18
N THR A 125 5.11 -23.58 -4.32
CA THR A 125 4.55 -24.75 -3.61
C THR A 125 4.69 -24.57 -2.11
N VAL A 126 3.58 -24.69 -1.38
CA VAL A 126 3.57 -24.53 0.08
C VAL A 126 4.15 -25.76 0.77
N ARG A 127 5.17 -25.54 1.57
CA ARG A 127 5.78 -26.59 2.41
C ARG A 127 5.48 -26.32 3.87
N ARG A 128 5.31 -27.38 4.66
CA ARG A 128 5.08 -27.29 6.11
C ARG A 128 6.32 -27.69 6.89
N GLU A 129 6.69 -26.86 7.85
CA GLU A 129 7.74 -27.13 8.83
C GLU A 129 7.17 -26.83 10.24
N GLY A 130 6.71 -27.87 10.92
CA GLY A 130 5.98 -27.70 12.18
C GLY A 130 4.67 -26.94 11.98
N ASN A 131 4.52 -25.80 12.66
CA ASN A 131 3.37 -24.89 12.52
C ASN A 131 3.56 -23.81 11.43
N ARG A 132 4.72 -23.79 10.75
CA ARG A 132 5.02 -22.83 9.69
C ARG A 132 4.63 -23.39 8.33
N MET A 133 4.06 -22.55 7.52
CA MET A 133 3.85 -22.76 6.09
C MET A 133 4.84 -21.87 5.34
N LEU A 134 5.68 -22.45 4.49
CA LEU A 134 6.76 -21.79 3.75
C LEU A 134 6.42 -21.78 2.28
N ALA A 135 6.30 -20.59 1.72
CA ALA A 135 6.24 -20.35 0.27
C ALA A 135 6.44 -18.87 -0.03
N PRO A 136 7.04 -18.50 -1.16
CA PRO A 136 7.10 -17.12 -1.63
C PRO A 136 5.70 -16.51 -1.79
N GLY A 137 5.45 -15.35 -1.16
CA GLY A 137 4.17 -14.64 -1.24
C GLY A 137 3.05 -15.21 -0.36
N ILE A 138 3.35 -16.17 0.53
CA ILE A 138 2.32 -16.75 1.42
C ILE A 138 1.80 -15.75 2.42
N GLY A 139 2.68 -14.92 2.95
CA GLY A 139 2.36 -13.83 3.84
C GLY A 139 1.98 -12.59 3.07
N ASP A 140 2.78 -12.21 2.10
CA ASP A 140 2.71 -10.97 1.33
C ASP A 140 2.18 -11.21 -0.09
N ASP A 141 0.88 -10.99 -0.42
CA ASP A 141 -0.22 -10.71 0.52
C ASP A 141 -1.33 -11.76 0.39
N THR A 142 -0.95 -13.02 0.03
CA THR A 142 -1.95 -14.09 -0.10
C THR A 142 -2.73 -14.31 1.22
N ARG A 143 -2.09 -14.07 2.38
CA ARG A 143 -2.78 -14.15 3.68
C ARG A 143 -3.85 -13.07 3.83
N GLY A 144 -3.64 -11.86 3.30
CA GLY A 144 -4.66 -10.79 3.27
C GLY A 144 -5.87 -11.19 2.42
N LEU A 145 -5.65 -11.82 1.26
CA LEU A 145 -6.73 -12.35 0.42
C LEU A 145 -7.56 -13.42 1.16
N ALA A 146 -6.90 -14.39 1.80
CA ALA A 146 -7.57 -15.45 2.57
C ALA A 146 -8.33 -14.89 3.77
N LEU A 147 -7.79 -13.87 4.45
CA LEU A 147 -8.45 -13.12 5.51
C LEU A 147 -9.76 -12.51 4.99
N MET A 148 -9.72 -11.80 3.86
CA MET A 148 -10.90 -11.15 3.29
C MET A 148 -11.98 -12.16 2.90
N LEU A 149 -11.63 -13.32 2.32
CA LEU A 149 -12.57 -14.41 2.04
C LEU A 149 -13.28 -14.87 3.31
N THR A 150 -12.55 -14.99 4.41
CA THR A 150 -13.13 -15.42 5.69
C THR A 150 -14.03 -14.33 6.29
N VAL A 151 -13.66 -13.05 6.18
CA VAL A 151 -14.53 -11.93 6.57
C VAL A 151 -15.84 -11.95 5.78
N VAL A 152 -15.77 -12.15 4.46
CA VAL A 152 -16.96 -12.26 3.60
C VAL A 152 -17.86 -13.40 4.06
N ARG A 153 -17.32 -14.61 4.24
CA ARG A 153 -18.11 -15.77 4.71
C ARG A 153 -18.76 -15.49 6.07
N ALA A 154 -18.01 -14.87 6.99
CA ALA A 154 -18.50 -14.55 8.33
C ALA A 154 -19.65 -13.55 8.29
N ILE A 155 -19.53 -12.48 7.53
CA ILE A 155 -20.60 -11.46 7.35
C ILE A 155 -21.85 -12.11 6.74
N VAL A 156 -21.71 -12.87 5.67
CA VAL A 156 -22.85 -13.53 4.98
C VAL A 156 -23.54 -14.55 5.89
N ARG A 157 -22.79 -15.39 6.60
CA ARG A 157 -23.35 -16.46 7.44
C ARG A 157 -23.92 -15.97 8.78
N SER A 158 -23.36 -14.89 9.35
CA SER A 158 -23.83 -14.33 10.63
C SER A 158 -25.10 -13.51 10.49
N GLY A 159 -25.35 -12.96 9.30
CA GLY A 159 -26.46 -12.05 9.06
C GLY A 159 -26.18 -10.61 9.47
N VAL A 160 -24.93 -10.24 9.71
CA VAL A 160 -24.49 -8.84 9.91
C VAL A 160 -25.02 -7.97 8.78
N LYS A 161 -25.56 -6.81 9.11
CA LYS A 161 -25.99 -5.78 8.15
C LYS A 161 -25.27 -4.47 8.44
N THR A 162 -24.84 -3.80 7.40
CA THR A 162 -24.21 -2.48 7.49
C THR A 162 -25.14 -1.39 6.97
N ARG A 163 -24.94 -0.16 7.39
CA ARG A 163 -25.63 1.01 6.83
C ARG A 163 -25.06 1.37 5.48
N GLY A 164 -23.75 1.53 5.40
CA GLY A 164 -23.00 1.78 4.16
C GLY A 164 -22.53 0.51 3.50
N ASP A 165 -22.04 0.63 2.27
CA ASP A 165 -21.50 -0.49 1.51
C ASP A 165 -20.09 -0.86 1.99
N VAL A 166 -19.73 -2.15 1.87
CA VAL A 166 -18.34 -2.61 1.98
C VAL A 166 -17.93 -3.22 0.64
N LEU A 167 -16.91 -2.63 0.00
CA LEU A 167 -16.25 -3.19 -1.18
C LEU A 167 -15.12 -4.09 -0.72
N PHE A 168 -15.06 -5.32 -1.21
CA PHE A 168 -13.93 -6.22 -1.08
C PHE A 168 -13.18 -6.24 -2.39
N VAL A 169 -11.89 -5.93 -2.36
CA VAL A 169 -11.08 -5.76 -3.58
C VAL A 169 -9.80 -6.58 -3.49
N GLY A 170 -9.61 -7.51 -4.42
CA GLY A 170 -8.30 -8.08 -4.72
C GLY A 170 -7.61 -7.16 -5.72
N SER A 171 -6.65 -6.35 -5.30
CA SER A 171 -5.98 -5.37 -6.17
C SER A 171 -4.83 -5.99 -6.97
N VAL A 172 -4.47 -5.36 -8.08
CA VAL A 172 -3.32 -5.78 -8.91
C VAL A 172 -2.23 -4.73 -8.90
N GLY A 173 -0.98 -5.19 -8.96
CA GLY A 173 0.18 -4.32 -9.13
C GLY A 173 0.46 -3.46 -7.92
N GLU A 174 0.28 -3.99 -6.72
CA GLU A 174 0.81 -3.37 -5.52
C GLU A 174 2.34 -3.40 -5.56
N GLU A 175 2.92 -4.49 -5.99
CA GLU A 175 4.35 -4.74 -5.89
C GLU A 175 5.20 -4.09 -6.99
N GLY A 176 6.40 -3.69 -6.61
CA GLY A 176 7.49 -3.32 -7.51
C GLY A 176 7.11 -2.29 -8.57
N LEU A 177 7.23 -2.70 -9.83
CA LEU A 177 6.88 -1.87 -11.00
C LEU A 177 5.38 -1.87 -11.34
N GLY A 178 4.57 -2.61 -10.60
CA GLY A 178 3.10 -2.56 -10.68
C GLY A 178 2.54 -1.20 -10.31
N ASP A 179 3.28 -0.45 -9.48
CA ASP A 179 3.08 0.99 -9.22
C ASP A 179 1.66 1.34 -8.73
N LEU A 180 1.07 0.46 -7.90
CA LEU A 180 -0.30 0.60 -7.36
C LEU A 180 -1.37 0.77 -8.46
N ARG A 181 -1.15 0.17 -9.66
CA ARG A 181 -2.04 0.40 -10.81
C ARG A 181 -3.49 0.01 -10.55
N GLY A 182 -3.69 -1.02 -9.73
CA GLY A 182 -5.02 -1.49 -9.34
C GLY A 182 -5.78 -0.42 -8.57
N VAL A 183 -5.20 0.09 -7.49
CA VAL A 183 -5.84 1.11 -6.65
C VAL A 183 -5.91 2.46 -7.34
N LYS A 184 -4.90 2.84 -8.14
CA LYS A 184 -4.99 4.02 -9.00
C LYS A 184 -6.18 3.94 -9.97
N HIS A 185 -6.43 2.76 -10.55
CA HIS A 185 -7.59 2.54 -11.40
C HIS A 185 -8.91 2.52 -10.62
N LEU A 186 -8.93 1.92 -9.44
CA LEU A 186 -10.10 1.88 -8.56
C LEU A 186 -10.57 3.30 -8.17
N LEU A 187 -9.61 4.18 -7.84
CA LEU A 187 -9.87 5.56 -7.38
C LEU A 187 -9.83 6.60 -8.50
N ARG A 188 -9.87 6.18 -9.77
CA ARG A 188 -9.91 7.10 -10.92
C ARG A 188 -11.20 7.91 -10.97
N GLU A 189 -11.20 9.00 -11.71
CA GLU A 189 -12.43 9.71 -12.05
C GLU A 189 -13.44 8.76 -12.72
N GLY A 190 -14.68 8.77 -12.24
CA GLY A 190 -15.74 7.86 -12.67
C GLY A 190 -15.63 6.43 -12.10
N GLY A 191 -14.68 6.16 -11.22
CA GLY A 191 -14.61 4.93 -10.45
C GLY A 191 -15.69 4.83 -9.37
N PRO A 192 -15.73 3.74 -8.60
CA PRO A 192 -16.68 3.60 -7.50
C PRO A 192 -16.42 4.67 -6.43
N LYS A 193 -17.49 5.20 -5.86
CA LYS A 193 -17.36 6.08 -4.69
C LYS A 193 -16.81 5.27 -3.52
N ILE A 194 -15.70 5.74 -2.94
CA ILE A 194 -15.07 5.18 -1.74
C ILE A 194 -14.84 6.33 -0.78
N ASP A 195 -15.46 6.24 0.39
CA ASP A 195 -15.38 7.28 1.42
C ASP A 195 -14.26 6.97 2.43
N GLN A 196 -13.96 5.69 2.67
CA GLN A 196 -12.90 5.23 3.56
C GLN A 196 -12.23 3.95 3.00
N PHE A 197 -10.94 3.76 3.32
CA PHE A 197 -10.14 2.70 2.72
C PHE A 197 -9.33 1.95 3.79
N ILE A 198 -9.39 0.63 3.77
CA ILE A 198 -8.66 -0.27 4.67
C ILE A 198 -7.87 -1.26 3.80
N ALA A 199 -6.56 -1.10 3.71
CA ALA A 199 -5.71 -2.14 3.17
C ALA A 199 -5.46 -3.21 4.24
N VAL A 200 -5.39 -4.47 3.83
CA VAL A 200 -4.94 -5.58 4.66
C VAL A 200 -3.64 -6.05 4.06
N ASP A 201 -2.52 -5.76 4.70
CA ASP A 201 -1.21 -6.00 4.11
C ASP A 201 -0.12 -6.07 5.19
N GLY A 202 0.72 -7.09 5.12
CA GLY A 202 1.86 -7.29 5.99
C GLY A 202 1.54 -7.31 7.49
N GLY A 203 2.52 -7.65 8.30
CA GLY A 203 2.48 -7.53 9.76
C GLY A 203 1.50 -8.42 10.51
N SER A 204 1.59 -8.38 11.82
CA SER A 204 0.72 -9.06 12.77
C SER A 204 -0.50 -8.22 13.16
N THR A 205 -1.30 -8.69 14.09
CA THR A 205 -2.56 -8.05 14.50
C THR A 205 -2.37 -6.63 15.06
N ASP A 206 -1.20 -6.30 15.60
CA ASP A 206 -0.89 -4.99 16.19
C ASP A 206 -0.73 -3.85 15.17
N ARG A 207 -0.42 -4.15 13.91
CA ARG A 207 -0.14 -3.15 12.87
C ARG A 207 -1.34 -2.26 12.56
N VAL A 208 -1.09 -0.93 12.60
CA VAL A 208 -1.97 0.12 12.10
C VAL A 208 -1.12 1.17 11.42
N LEU A 209 -1.24 1.31 10.10
CA LEU A 209 -0.46 2.27 9.33
C LEU A 209 -1.26 3.54 9.09
N ASN A 210 -0.68 4.68 9.42
CA ASN A 210 -1.29 5.99 9.14
C ASN A 210 -0.40 6.91 8.29
N LYS A 211 0.82 6.44 7.92
CA LYS A 211 1.74 7.20 7.07
C LYS A 211 2.15 6.37 5.86
N ALA A 212 2.02 6.95 4.69
CA ALA A 212 2.40 6.37 3.41
C ALA A 212 3.78 6.84 2.98
N ILE A 213 4.71 5.91 2.73
CA ILE A 213 6.01 6.20 2.11
C ILE A 213 5.81 6.27 0.60
N GLY A 214 6.01 7.45 0.03
CA GLY A 214 6.02 7.62 -1.42
C GLY A 214 7.35 7.24 -2.05
N SER A 215 7.32 6.96 -3.34
CA SER A 215 8.53 6.70 -4.12
C SER A 215 8.44 7.21 -5.55
N TYR A 216 9.55 7.75 -6.05
CA TYR A 216 9.78 7.95 -7.48
C TYR A 216 10.84 6.98 -7.96
N ARG A 217 10.54 6.27 -9.05
CA ARG A 217 11.46 5.35 -9.70
C ARG A 217 11.69 5.78 -11.13
N TYR A 218 12.94 5.90 -11.52
CA TYR A 218 13.32 6.35 -12.87
C TYR A 218 14.34 5.42 -13.51
N LYS A 219 14.25 5.31 -14.83
CA LYS A 219 15.35 4.85 -15.67
C LYS A 219 15.92 6.03 -16.44
N ILE A 220 17.19 6.29 -16.26
CA ILE A 220 17.91 7.38 -16.89
C ILE A 220 18.89 6.78 -17.91
N THR A 221 18.69 7.09 -19.18
CA THR A 221 19.48 6.53 -20.27
C THR A 221 20.17 7.65 -21.04
N PHE A 222 21.52 7.70 -20.97
CA PHE A 222 22.33 8.55 -21.81
C PHE A 222 22.61 7.84 -23.13
N LYS A 223 22.45 8.54 -24.27
CA LYS A 223 22.62 8.00 -25.63
C LYS A 223 23.62 8.83 -26.42
N GLY A 224 24.41 8.17 -27.27
CA GLY A 224 25.39 8.78 -28.11
C GLY A 224 25.66 8.00 -29.40
N PRO A 225 26.57 8.47 -30.28
CA PRO A 225 26.79 7.86 -31.59
C PRO A 225 27.46 6.49 -31.52
N GLY A 226 28.14 6.18 -30.39
CA GLY A 226 28.98 4.99 -30.32
C GLY A 226 30.20 5.04 -31.26
N GLY A 227 31.12 4.05 -31.14
CA GLY A 227 32.25 3.94 -32.06
C GLY A 227 33.47 3.24 -31.48
N HIS A 228 34.49 3.03 -32.31
CA HIS A 228 35.74 2.42 -31.89
C HIS A 228 36.50 3.34 -30.91
N SER A 229 36.90 2.83 -29.74
CA SER A 229 37.47 3.67 -28.66
C SER A 229 38.69 4.49 -29.07
N TRP A 230 39.55 3.99 -29.97
CA TRP A 230 40.68 4.71 -30.51
C TRP A 230 40.31 5.57 -31.74
N GLY A 231 39.74 4.96 -32.78
CA GLY A 231 39.43 5.64 -34.04
C GLY A 231 38.35 6.71 -33.93
N ALA A 232 37.44 6.54 -33.02
CA ALA A 232 36.35 7.51 -32.72
C ALA A 232 36.60 8.34 -31.46
N PHE A 233 37.82 8.36 -30.93
CA PHE A 233 38.15 9.15 -29.74
C PHE A 233 37.78 10.63 -29.91
N GLY A 234 37.14 11.19 -28.90
CA GLY A 234 36.63 12.58 -28.91
C GLY A 234 35.13 12.69 -29.17
N LEU A 235 34.41 11.60 -29.50
CA LEU A 235 32.96 11.54 -29.41
C LEU A 235 32.51 11.62 -27.98
N GLY A 236 31.27 12.08 -27.77
CA GLY A 236 30.60 12.02 -26.49
C GLY A 236 30.47 10.55 -26.03
N ASN A 237 30.69 10.29 -24.74
CA ASN A 237 30.65 8.95 -24.16
C ASN A 237 29.52 8.83 -23.12
N PRO A 238 28.44 8.05 -23.39
CA PRO A 238 27.33 7.84 -22.47
C PRO A 238 27.75 7.29 -21.09
N ALA A 239 28.75 6.42 -21.02
CA ALA A 239 29.26 5.89 -19.74
C ALA A 239 29.89 6.98 -18.86
N HIS A 240 30.59 7.94 -19.48
CA HIS A 240 31.17 9.06 -18.75
C HIS A 240 30.09 10.05 -18.30
N ALA A 241 29.01 10.26 -19.09
CA ALA A 241 27.86 11.07 -18.69
C ALA A 241 27.14 10.41 -17.49
N LEU A 242 26.89 9.10 -17.57
CA LEU A 242 26.27 8.34 -16.47
C LEU A 242 27.09 8.42 -15.18
N SER A 243 28.42 8.26 -15.25
CA SER A 243 29.29 8.39 -14.07
C SER A 243 29.21 9.77 -13.42
N ARG A 244 29.10 10.86 -14.24
CA ARG A 244 28.92 12.22 -13.73
C ARG A 244 27.58 12.40 -13.07
N PHE A 245 26.51 11.88 -13.68
CA PHE A 245 25.19 11.88 -13.09
C PHE A 245 25.18 11.23 -11.71
N ILE A 246 25.71 10.01 -11.60
CA ILE A 246 25.80 9.27 -10.34
C ILE A 246 26.55 10.09 -9.29
N TYR A 247 27.71 10.64 -9.64
CA TYR A 247 28.53 11.44 -8.74
C TYR A 247 27.79 12.70 -8.26
N HIS A 248 27.21 13.50 -9.17
CA HIS A 248 26.52 14.72 -8.80
C HIS A 248 25.26 14.47 -7.99
N PHE A 249 24.53 13.41 -8.32
CA PHE A 249 23.33 13.03 -7.59
C PHE A 249 23.67 12.54 -6.19
N ASP A 250 24.67 11.67 -6.04
CA ASP A 250 25.11 11.13 -4.74
C ASP A 250 25.61 12.24 -3.80
N GLU A 251 26.44 13.17 -4.29
CA GLU A 251 26.91 14.31 -3.53
C GLU A 251 25.76 15.19 -3.00
N GLU A 252 24.88 15.64 -3.90
CA GLU A 252 23.82 16.60 -3.53
C GLU A 252 22.68 15.92 -2.75
N ALA A 253 22.30 14.69 -3.12
CA ALA A 253 21.28 13.92 -2.42
C ALA A 253 21.79 13.44 -1.04
N GLY A 254 23.07 13.03 -0.94
CA GLY A 254 23.69 12.62 0.31
C GLY A 254 23.66 13.72 1.37
N GLU A 255 23.94 14.96 1.00
CA GLU A 255 23.81 16.12 1.90
C GLU A 255 22.34 16.41 2.24
N PHE A 256 21.44 16.28 1.26
CA PHE A 256 20.02 16.59 1.43
C PHE A 256 19.31 15.65 2.42
N VAL A 257 19.60 14.35 2.40
CA VAL A 257 18.88 13.35 3.22
C VAL A 257 19.33 13.30 4.69
N ILE A 258 20.37 14.03 5.08
CA ILE A 258 20.89 14.05 6.46
C ILE A 258 19.90 14.72 7.42
N THR A 259 19.09 15.66 6.94
CA THR A 259 18.20 16.48 7.77
C THR A 259 16.75 16.42 7.26
N GLY A 260 15.81 16.64 8.19
CA GLY A 260 14.37 16.68 7.86
C GLY A 260 13.68 15.30 7.98
N PRO A 261 12.48 15.15 7.40
CA PRO A 261 11.77 13.89 7.31
C PRO A 261 12.60 12.80 6.62
N ARG A 262 12.45 11.56 7.07
CA ARG A 262 13.20 10.42 6.51
C ARG A 262 13.02 10.35 5.01
N THR A 263 14.12 10.51 4.29
CA THR A 263 14.21 10.45 2.84
C THR A 263 15.39 9.57 2.46
N SER A 264 15.27 8.81 1.39
CA SER A 264 16.31 7.92 0.90
C SER A 264 16.39 7.94 -0.61
N TYR A 265 17.56 7.58 -1.14
CA TYR A 265 17.79 7.34 -2.56
C TYR A 265 18.67 6.12 -2.75
N ASN A 266 18.54 5.51 -3.92
CA ASN A 266 19.37 4.37 -4.31
C ASN A 266 19.51 4.30 -5.83
N ILE A 267 20.70 4.00 -6.30
CA ILE A 267 20.96 3.60 -7.69
C ILE A 267 21.12 2.08 -7.69
N GLY A 268 20.01 1.39 -7.94
CA GLY A 268 19.91 -0.07 -7.75
C GLY A 268 20.48 -0.87 -8.92
N ARG A 269 20.43 -0.33 -10.13
CA ARG A 269 20.88 -1.02 -11.34
C ARG A 269 21.60 -0.06 -12.28
N ILE A 270 22.67 -0.54 -12.91
CA ILE A 270 23.45 0.17 -13.92
C ILE A 270 23.72 -0.78 -15.08
N GLY A 271 23.65 -0.28 -16.32
CA GLY A 271 23.93 -1.10 -17.49
C GLY A 271 24.30 -0.31 -18.73
N GLY A 272 24.59 -1.05 -19.81
CA GLY A 272 24.94 -0.53 -21.13
C GLY A 272 26.36 -0.87 -21.56
N GLY A 273 26.68 -0.47 -22.79
CA GLY A 273 27.95 -0.83 -23.47
C GLY A 273 27.96 -2.26 -24.05
N THR A 274 28.88 -2.53 -24.94
CA THR A 274 28.98 -3.82 -25.65
C THR A 274 30.36 -4.43 -25.60
N SER A 275 31.42 -3.61 -25.55
CA SER A 275 32.80 -4.06 -25.55
C SER A 275 33.73 -3.04 -24.92
N VAL A 276 34.82 -3.48 -24.30
CA VAL A 276 35.82 -2.62 -23.65
C VAL A 276 36.49 -1.62 -24.61
N ASN A 277 36.58 -1.95 -25.88
CA ASN A 277 37.20 -1.11 -26.93
C ASN A 277 36.16 -0.35 -27.79
N ALA A 278 34.92 -0.23 -27.32
CA ALA A 278 33.86 0.56 -27.95
C ALA A 278 33.44 1.73 -27.06
N ILE A 279 33.25 2.93 -27.65
CA ILE A 279 32.47 4.00 -27.05
C ILE A 279 31.04 3.51 -27.08
N PRO A 280 30.32 3.44 -25.92
CA PRO A 280 28.95 2.96 -25.89
C PRO A 280 28.00 3.87 -26.70
N PHE A 281 26.97 3.29 -27.28
CA PHE A 281 25.83 4.08 -27.82
C PHE A 281 24.77 4.37 -26.78
N GLU A 282 24.74 3.61 -25.67
CA GLU A 282 23.90 3.93 -24.51
C GLU A 282 24.47 3.38 -23.20
N ASN A 283 24.20 4.09 -22.10
CA ASN A 283 24.34 3.60 -20.72
C ASN A 283 23.19 4.16 -19.87
N TRP A 284 22.75 3.37 -18.91
CA TRP A 284 21.60 3.70 -18.09
C TRP A 284 21.78 3.35 -16.62
N ALA A 285 21.03 3.99 -15.76
CA ALA A 285 20.82 3.65 -14.36
C ALA A 285 19.33 3.64 -14.02
N GLU A 286 18.96 2.78 -13.06
CA GLU A 286 17.64 2.80 -12.41
C GLU A 286 17.81 3.32 -10.99
N VAL A 287 16.97 4.33 -10.67
CA VAL A 287 17.01 5.10 -9.43
C VAL A 287 15.70 4.90 -8.68
N ASP A 288 15.79 4.66 -7.37
CA ASP A 288 14.66 4.63 -6.43
C ASP A 288 14.87 5.73 -5.38
N MET A 289 13.88 6.60 -5.23
CA MET A 289 13.87 7.67 -4.22
C MET A 289 12.62 7.53 -3.39
N ARG A 290 12.72 7.64 -2.07
CA ARG A 290 11.59 7.47 -1.15
C ARG A 290 11.56 8.55 -0.08
N SER A 291 10.34 8.96 0.31
CA SER A 291 10.11 9.81 1.47
C SER A 291 8.72 9.59 2.06
N GLU A 292 8.59 9.75 3.37
CA GLU A 292 7.30 9.84 4.06
C GLU A 292 6.65 11.22 3.93
N ASP A 293 7.37 12.19 3.35
CA ASP A 293 6.92 13.56 3.14
C ASP A 293 6.89 13.89 1.64
N PRO A 294 5.73 14.33 1.08
CA PRO A 294 5.60 14.60 -0.35
C PRO A 294 6.44 15.77 -0.84
N GLU A 295 6.71 16.79 0.01
CA GLU A 295 7.57 17.91 -0.36
C GLU A 295 9.03 17.47 -0.46
N GLN A 296 9.50 16.67 0.50
CA GLN A 296 10.86 16.11 0.46
C GLN A 296 11.04 15.18 -0.75
N LEU A 297 10.03 14.37 -1.08
CA LEU A 297 10.06 13.53 -2.28
C LEU A 297 10.18 14.37 -3.56
N GLY A 298 9.44 15.48 -3.65
CA GLY A 298 9.55 16.42 -4.77
C GLY A 298 10.91 17.13 -4.83
N ARG A 299 11.51 17.43 -3.69
CA ARG A 299 12.83 18.08 -3.64
C ARG A 299 13.96 17.16 -4.07
N ILE A 300 13.98 15.89 -3.62
CA ILE A 300 15.02 14.93 -4.07
C ILE A 300 14.86 14.59 -5.55
N ASP A 301 13.64 14.55 -6.08
CA ASP A 301 13.37 14.42 -7.52
C ASP A 301 13.97 15.58 -8.32
N ALA A 302 13.83 16.81 -7.83
CA ALA A 302 14.45 17.98 -8.45
C ALA A 302 15.98 17.94 -8.42
N ILE A 303 16.58 17.45 -7.33
CA ILE A 303 18.04 17.23 -7.22
C ILE A 303 18.49 16.21 -8.28
N MET A 304 17.79 15.09 -8.40
CA MET A 304 18.08 14.06 -9.40
C MET A 304 18.04 14.63 -10.83
N LYS A 305 16.97 15.34 -11.19
CA LYS A 305 16.82 15.96 -12.52
C LYS A 305 17.92 16.97 -12.84
N LYS A 306 18.27 17.83 -11.87
CA LYS A 306 19.40 18.78 -11.98
C LYS A 306 20.73 18.06 -12.20
N ALA A 307 20.98 16.94 -11.51
CA ALA A 307 22.19 16.16 -11.69
C ALA A 307 22.26 15.53 -13.10
N VAL A 308 21.13 15.08 -13.66
CA VAL A 308 21.02 14.58 -15.04
C VAL A 308 21.41 15.67 -16.04
N ASP A 309 20.80 16.86 -15.93
CA ASP A 309 21.04 17.98 -16.84
C ASP A 309 22.50 18.43 -16.78
N ARG A 310 23.06 18.55 -15.58
CA ARG A 310 24.47 18.90 -15.36
C ARG A 310 25.41 17.89 -15.98
N ALA A 311 25.18 16.60 -15.78
CA ALA A 311 26.02 15.53 -16.34
C ALA A 311 26.00 15.52 -17.88
N LEU A 312 24.82 15.74 -18.47
CA LEU A 312 24.65 15.85 -19.92
C LEU A 312 25.42 17.05 -20.48
N GLN A 313 25.25 18.22 -19.86
CA GLN A 313 25.95 19.44 -20.25
C GLN A 313 27.47 19.27 -20.18
N GLU A 314 28.01 18.85 -19.03
CA GLU A 314 29.44 18.68 -18.82
C GLU A 314 30.07 17.70 -19.82
N GLN A 315 29.37 16.60 -20.15
CA GLN A 315 29.87 15.62 -21.12
C GLN A 315 29.81 16.16 -22.56
N ASN A 316 28.80 16.94 -22.91
CA ASN A 316 28.69 17.59 -24.22
C ASN A 316 29.72 18.71 -24.41
N GLU A 317 30.08 19.45 -23.38
CA GLU A 317 31.15 20.44 -23.42
C GLU A 317 32.55 19.78 -23.62
N ARG A 318 32.75 18.59 -23.11
CA ARG A 318 34.01 17.84 -23.23
C ARG A 318 34.20 17.07 -24.54
N LYS A 319 33.11 16.87 -25.30
CA LYS A 319 33.22 16.23 -26.62
C LYS A 319 34.05 17.09 -27.57
N ARG A 320 34.84 16.46 -28.43
CA ARG A 320 35.71 17.17 -29.41
C ARG A 320 35.12 17.14 -30.82
N ARG A 321 34.19 16.22 -31.10
CA ARG A 321 33.56 15.99 -32.41
C ARG A 321 32.25 15.22 -32.28
N GLY A 322 31.50 15.13 -33.37
CA GLY A 322 30.24 14.39 -33.48
C GLY A 322 29.07 15.10 -32.81
N ASP A 323 27.92 14.48 -32.92
CA ASP A 323 26.68 14.98 -32.37
C ASP A 323 26.71 14.97 -30.82
N PRO A 324 25.95 15.85 -30.16
CA PRO A 324 25.84 15.85 -28.72
C PRO A 324 25.14 14.57 -28.24
N LEU A 325 25.47 14.15 -27.00
CA LEU A 325 24.70 13.15 -26.29
C LEU A 325 23.28 13.67 -26.01
N THR A 326 22.36 12.73 -25.91
CA THR A 326 21.00 12.95 -25.43
C THR A 326 20.76 12.15 -24.16
N VAL A 327 19.74 12.51 -23.40
CA VAL A 327 19.29 11.75 -22.24
C VAL A 327 17.80 11.48 -22.33
N GLN A 328 17.38 10.31 -21.97
CA GLN A 328 15.98 9.91 -21.75
C GLN A 328 15.80 9.66 -20.26
N VAL A 329 14.81 10.35 -19.66
CA VAL A 329 14.38 10.14 -18.28
C VAL A 329 12.99 9.50 -18.34
N GLU A 330 12.90 8.25 -17.97
CA GLU A 330 11.67 7.46 -17.98
C GLU A 330 11.20 7.23 -16.55
N LEU A 331 9.97 7.65 -16.24
CA LEU A 331 9.34 7.38 -14.96
C LEU A 331 8.83 5.93 -14.95
N LEU A 332 9.40 5.09 -14.10
CA LEU A 332 9.03 3.69 -13.94
C LEU A 332 7.95 3.48 -12.87
N GLY A 333 7.86 4.38 -11.91
CA GLY A 333 6.87 4.32 -10.84
C GLY A 333 6.76 5.63 -10.07
N ASN A 334 5.53 5.90 -9.62
CA ASN A 334 5.17 7.08 -8.84
C ASN A 334 4.15 6.68 -7.77
N ARG A 335 4.65 6.30 -6.60
CA ARG A 335 3.80 6.07 -5.43
C ARG A 335 3.73 7.36 -4.61
N PRO A 336 2.54 7.91 -4.36
CA PRO A 336 2.43 9.12 -3.56
C PRO A 336 2.71 8.84 -2.09
N SER A 337 3.17 9.85 -1.36
CA SER A 337 3.28 9.86 0.10
C SER A 337 2.17 10.69 0.74
N GLY A 338 1.99 10.51 2.03
CA GLY A 338 1.04 11.30 2.80
C GLY A 338 0.85 10.77 4.23
N THR A 339 0.07 11.49 5.01
CA THR A 339 -0.20 11.13 6.41
C THR A 339 -1.68 11.33 6.71
N VAL A 340 -2.29 10.36 7.36
CA VAL A 340 -3.60 10.50 8.00
C VAL A 340 -3.36 10.86 9.45
N ASP A 341 -4.02 11.93 9.92
CA ASP A 341 -3.92 12.35 11.32
C ASP A 341 -4.36 11.20 12.25
N PRO A 342 -3.55 10.84 13.26
CA PRO A 342 -3.92 9.79 14.21
C PRO A 342 -5.28 10.00 14.91
N SER A 343 -5.74 11.24 15.03
CA SER A 343 -7.06 11.55 15.61
C SER A 343 -8.25 11.27 14.68
N THR A 344 -8.00 10.95 13.42
CA THR A 344 -9.05 10.61 12.45
C THR A 344 -9.87 9.41 12.93
N PRO A 345 -11.21 9.43 12.79
CA PRO A 345 -12.06 8.36 13.27
C PRO A 345 -11.66 6.95 12.80
N LEU A 346 -11.26 6.79 11.54
CA LEU A 346 -10.80 5.50 11.02
C LEU A 346 -9.56 4.98 11.76
N ILE A 347 -8.56 5.83 11.98
CA ILE A 347 -7.33 5.44 12.70
C ILE A 347 -7.68 5.10 14.15
N GLN A 348 -8.48 5.93 14.81
CA GLN A 348 -8.89 5.68 16.19
C GLN A 348 -9.69 4.38 16.33
N ARG A 349 -10.58 4.06 15.38
CA ARG A 349 -11.27 2.76 15.31
C ARG A 349 -10.32 1.60 15.11
N ALA A 350 -9.32 1.73 14.22
CA ALA A 350 -8.33 0.69 13.99
C ALA A 350 -7.50 0.41 15.25
N LEU A 351 -7.06 1.46 15.98
CA LEU A 351 -6.37 1.33 17.25
C LEU A 351 -7.26 0.67 18.33
N ALA A 352 -8.51 1.13 18.45
CA ALA A 352 -9.47 0.60 19.41
C ALA A 352 -9.85 -0.87 19.11
N ALA A 353 -10.05 -1.21 17.83
CA ALA A 353 -10.29 -2.59 17.40
C ALA A 353 -9.11 -3.51 17.76
N THR A 354 -7.88 -3.03 17.61
CA THR A 354 -6.68 -3.79 18.02
C THR A 354 -6.66 -4.03 19.53
N ARG A 355 -6.88 -2.98 20.34
CA ARG A 355 -6.96 -3.09 21.81
C ARG A 355 -8.10 -4.00 22.30
N HIS A 356 -9.22 -4.03 21.56
CA HIS A 356 -10.35 -4.91 21.90
C HIS A 356 -9.95 -6.38 21.98
N PHE A 357 -9.01 -6.82 21.17
CA PHE A 357 -8.47 -8.18 21.17
C PHE A 357 -7.26 -8.36 22.09
N GLY A 358 -6.99 -7.41 22.99
CA GLY A 358 -5.90 -7.48 23.95
C GLY A 358 -4.50 -7.27 23.36
N VAL A 359 -4.42 -6.73 22.16
CA VAL A 359 -3.17 -6.45 21.46
C VAL A 359 -2.88 -4.95 21.52
N GLU A 360 -1.63 -4.58 21.87
CA GLU A 360 -1.21 -3.18 21.87
C GLU A 360 -0.93 -2.71 20.44
N PRO A 361 -1.67 -1.72 19.91
CA PRO A 361 -1.52 -1.30 18.53
C PRO A 361 -0.21 -0.53 18.31
N GLN A 362 0.41 -0.77 17.15
CA GLN A 362 1.59 -0.06 16.67
C GLN A 362 1.23 0.84 15.50
N LEU A 363 1.42 2.16 15.66
CA LEU A 363 1.32 3.09 14.53
C LEU A 363 2.59 3.01 13.69
N GLU A 364 2.42 2.70 12.42
CA GLU A 364 3.53 2.45 11.51
C GLU A 364 3.52 3.36 10.28
N THR A 365 4.65 3.34 9.59
CA THR A 365 4.88 3.97 8.29
C THR A 365 5.24 2.87 7.29
N GLY A 366 4.59 2.87 6.13
CA GLY A 366 4.86 1.86 5.09
C GLY A 366 4.43 2.32 3.70
N SER A 367 4.67 1.47 2.70
CA SER A 367 4.19 1.70 1.33
C SER A 367 3.28 0.53 0.97
N THR A 368 2.01 0.80 0.75
CA THR A 368 0.94 -0.18 0.49
C THR A 368 -0.10 0.43 -0.44
N ASP A 369 -1.14 -0.31 -0.76
CA ASP A 369 -2.31 0.20 -1.50
C ASP A 369 -2.95 1.45 -0.86
N ALA A 370 -2.78 1.65 0.46
CA ALA A 370 -3.27 2.84 1.16
C ALA A 370 -2.59 4.16 0.73
N ASN A 371 -1.44 4.11 0.07
CA ASN A 371 -0.74 5.31 -0.40
C ASN A 371 -1.61 6.21 -1.28
N VAL A 372 -2.36 5.59 -2.21
CA VAL A 372 -3.17 6.36 -3.17
C VAL A 372 -4.32 7.10 -2.49
N PRO A 373 -5.21 6.45 -1.71
CA PRO A 373 -6.29 7.15 -1.03
C PRO A 373 -5.79 8.16 -0.01
N ILE A 374 -4.69 7.90 0.71
CA ILE A 374 -4.08 8.89 1.63
C ILE A 374 -3.71 10.17 0.89
N ALA A 375 -3.06 10.06 -0.26
CA ALA A 375 -2.65 11.22 -1.06
C ALA A 375 -3.84 11.97 -1.68
N LEU A 376 -4.96 11.28 -1.91
CA LEU A 376 -6.21 11.87 -2.39
C LEU A 376 -7.04 12.51 -1.25
N GLY A 377 -6.58 12.45 0.00
CA GLY A 377 -7.30 12.96 1.16
C GLY A 377 -8.48 12.07 1.61
N ILE A 378 -8.56 10.84 1.13
CA ILE A 378 -9.52 9.84 1.59
C ILE A 378 -8.96 9.21 2.86
N PRO A 379 -9.72 9.17 3.98
CA PRO A 379 -9.29 8.48 5.19
C PRO A 379 -8.91 7.03 4.88
N ALA A 380 -7.66 6.66 5.13
CA ALA A 380 -7.15 5.34 4.81
C ALA A 380 -6.19 4.82 5.87
N THR A 381 -6.12 3.51 6.01
CA THR A 381 -5.19 2.81 6.89
C THR A 381 -4.79 1.48 6.27
N THR A 382 -3.65 0.93 6.69
CA THR A 382 -3.31 -0.47 6.47
C THR A 382 -3.31 -1.18 7.81
N ILE A 383 -3.94 -2.34 7.88
CA ILE A 383 -3.94 -3.23 9.05
C ILE A 383 -3.21 -4.52 8.75
N GLY A 384 -2.63 -5.12 9.79
CA GLY A 384 -1.95 -6.41 9.65
C GLY A 384 -2.93 -7.57 9.42
N ARG A 385 -2.43 -8.58 8.74
CA ARG A 385 -3.15 -9.79 8.33
C ARG A 385 -3.31 -10.85 9.42
N GLY A 386 -2.70 -10.63 10.61
CA GLY A 386 -2.72 -11.57 11.73
C GLY A 386 -1.83 -12.80 11.53
N GLY A 387 -1.65 -13.56 12.60
CA GLY A 387 -0.65 -14.60 12.65
C GLY A 387 0.78 -14.08 12.80
N GLU A 388 1.76 -14.96 12.65
CA GLU A 388 3.18 -14.63 12.64
C GLU A 388 3.79 -14.96 11.28
N GLY A 389 4.76 -14.16 10.82
CA GLY A 389 5.45 -14.45 9.57
C GLY A 389 6.67 -13.55 9.38
N GLU A 390 7.61 -14.04 8.61
CA GLU A 390 8.85 -13.33 8.27
C GLU A 390 9.29 -13.67 6.84
N GLY A 391 10.23 -12.89 6.35
CA GLY A 391 10.86 -13.13 5.06
C GLY A 391 10.04 -12.66 3.87
N ALA A 392 9.11 -11.70 4.03
CA ALA A 392 8.46 -11.05 2.89
C ALA A 392 9.51 -10.66 1.84
N HIS A 393 9.21 -10.87 0.55
CA HIS A 393 10.11 -10.69 -0.59
C HIS A 393 11.31 -11.67 -0.66
N ALA A 394 11.35 -12.70 0.20
CA ALA A 394 12.39 -13.72 0.14
C ALA A 394 11.83 -15.11 -0.19
N LEU A 395 12.64 -15.95 -0.87
CA LEU A 395 12.22 -17.31 -1.24
C LEU A 395 11.93 -18.23 -0.03
N HIS A 396 12.37 -17.84 1.17
CA HIS A 396 12.13 -18.55 2.42
C HIS A 396 11.03 -17.89 3.29
N GLU A 397 10.18 -17.11 2.68
CA GLU A 397 9.03 -16.51 3.36
C GLU A 397 8.17 -17.58 4.02
N TRP A 398 7.70 -17.30 5.21
CA TRP A 398 6.82 -18.20 5.95
C TRP A 398 5.72 -17.46 6.71
N TRP A 399 4.63 -18.13 6.94
CA TRP A 399 3.55 -17.70 7.81
C TRP A 399 3.11 -18.85 8.74
N SER A 400 2.64 -18.50 9.94
CA SER A 400 2.14 -19.42 10.96
C SER A 400 0.85 -18.89 11.57
N ASN A 401 -0.12 -19.78 11.78
CA ASN A 401 -1.40 -19.45 12.39
C ASN A 401 -1.28 -19.35 13.92
N VAL A 402 -0.57 -18.33 14.41
CA VAL A 402 -0.54 -17.99 15.84
C VAL A 402 -1.60 -16.91 16.06
N ASP A 403 -2.72 -17.27 16.66
CA ASP A 403 -3.87 -16.38 16.88
C ASP A 403 -4.32 -15.63 15.61
N GLY A 404 -4.16 -16.25 14.45
CA GLY A 404 -4.43 -15.62 13.15
C GLY A 404 -5.90 -15.20 12.97
N HIS A 405 -6.83 -15.85 13.68
CA HIS A 405 -8.25 -15.48 13.73
C HIS A 405 -8.47 -14.08 14.33
N LEU A 406 -7.62 -13.60 15.25
CA LEU A 406 -7.75 -12.26 15.84
C LEU A 406 -7.57 -11.16 14.78
N GLY A 407 -6.65 -11.37 13.81
CA GLY A 407 -6.49 -10.43 12.68
C GLY A 407 -7.75 -10.37 11.81
N ILE A 408 -8.42 -11.50 11.59
CA ILE A 408 -9.67 -11.59 10.82
C ILE A 408 -10.83 -10.92 11.57
N GLN A 409 -10.96 -11.19 12.87
CA GLN A 409 -11.98 -10.57 13.73
C GLN A 409 -11.79 -9.06 13.84
N LYS A 410 -10.55 -8.58 13.97
CA LYS A 410 -10.19 -7.15 13.93
C LYS A 410 -10.63 -6.51 12.61
N ALA A 411 -10.31 -7.13 11.48
CA ALA A 411 -10.65 -6.62 10.16
C ALA A 411 -12.18 -6.51 9.97
N LEU A 412 -12.93 -7.55 10.37
CA LEU A 412 -14.40 -7.54 10.36
C LEU A 412 -14.95 -6.42 11.24
N LEU A 413 -14.50 -6.33 12.49
CA LEU A 413 -14.98 -5.34 13.46
C LEU A 413 -14.74 -3.91 12.95
N LEU A 414 -13.54 -3.65 12.41
CA LEU A 414 -13.18 -2.34 11.85
C LEU A 414 -14.04 -2.00 10.63
N ALA A 415 -14.23 -2.94 9.70
CA ALA A 415 -15.04 -2.71 8.50
C ALA A 415 -16.49 -2.39 8.85
N VAL A 416 -17.08 -3.17 9.77
CA VAL A 416 -18.48 -2.96 10.21
C VAL A 416 -18.63 -1.65 11.01
N ALA A 417 -17.68 -1.32 11.89
CA ALA A 417 -17.68 -0.05 12.61
C ALA A 417 -17.61 1.15 11.68
N THR A 418 -16.79 1.03 10.62
CA THR A 418 -16.56 2.11 9.65
C THR A 418 -17.76 2.28 8.70
N ALA A 419 -18.32 1.19 8.17
CA ALA A 419 -19.54 1.24 7.36
C ALA A 419 -20.81 1.56 8.17
N GLY A 420 -20.73 1.44 9.50
CA GLY A 420 -21.82 1.56 10.45
C GLY A 420 -22.71 0.33 10.46
N ILE A 421 -22.99 -0.22 11.67
CA ILE A 421 -23.94 -1.32 11.82
C ILE A 421 -25.36 -0.84 11.56
N ALA A 422 -26.17 -1.63 10.84
CA ALA A 422 -27.60 -1.36 10.69
C ALA A 422 -28.38 -1.93 11.87
N GLU A 423 -29.51 -1.32 12.19
CA GLU A 423 -30.46 -1.81 13.21
C GLU A 423 -31.30 -2.97 12.70
#